data_4f2aa37512b726fb7b2c3a451f596ed1
#
_entry.id   4f2aa37512b726fb7b2c3a451f596ed1
#
_cell.length_a   1.000
_cell.length_b   1.000
_cell.length_c   1.000
_cell.angle_alpha   90.00
_cell.angle_beta   90.00
_cell.angle_gamma   90.00
#
_symmetry.space_group_name_H-M   'P 1'
#
loop_
_entity.id
_entity.type
_entity.pdbx_description
1 polymer ?
#
loop_
_entity_poly.entity_id
_entity_poly.type
_entity_poly.pdbx_seq_one_letter_code
_entity_poly.pdbx_strand_id
1 'polypeptide(L)'
;MNNIPLVFWLIPIASVVALGMAWYFFRSMMKEEEGTDRMKEIAEHVRKGAMAYLKQQYKVVTIVFIVLAIVFAFMAYVLKVQNPWVPFAFLTGGLFSGLAGFFGMKTATYASARTANGARTSLDKGLKIAFRSGAVMGLVVVGLGLLDIAIWFIVLNAVYEGEGTALITITTTMLTFGMGASTQALFARVGGGIYTKAADVGADLVGKVEANIPEDDP
;
A
#
# COMPACT_ATOMS: atom_id res chain seq x y z
N MET A 1 -13.65 -28.37 8.58
CA MET A 1 -14.28 -27.23 7.88
C MET A 1 -15.72 -26.95 8.33
N ASN A 2 -16.27 -27.71 9.26
CA ASN A 2 -17.70 -27.63 9.61
C ASN A 2 -18.06 -26.55 10.66
N ASN A 3 -17.10 -25.77 11.16
CA ASN A 3 -17.35 -24.79 12.24
C ASN A 3 -17.13 -23.34 11.83
N ILE A 4 -16.90 -23.03 10.53
CA ILE A 4 -16.78 -21.65 10.08
C ILE A 4 -18.19 -21.08 9.86
N PRO A 5 -18.62 -20.04 10.60
CA PRO A 5 -19.93 -19.44 10.43
C PRO A 5 -20.13 -18.94 8.99
N LEU A 6 -21.34 -19.08 8.46
CA LEU A 6 -21.68 -18.64 7.10
C LEU A 6 -21.33 -17.14 6.89
N VAL A 7 -21.50 -16.33 7.93
CA VAL A 7 -21.19 -14.90 7.93
C VAL A 7 -19.70 -14.63 7.64
N PHE A 8 -18.79 -15.53 8.00
CA PHE A 8 -17.36 -15.39 7.72
C PHE A 8 -17.07 -15.24 6.22
N TRP A 9 -17.81 -15.94 5.37
CA TRP A 9 -17.58 -15.91 3.92
C TRP A 9 -17.85 -14.56 3.26
N LEU A 10 -18.53 -13.65 3.98
CA LEU A 10 -18.67 -12.26 3.54
C LEU A 10 -17.32 -11.55 3.48
N ILE A 11 -16.32 -11.93 4.30
CA ILE A 11 -15.02 -11.27 4.35
C ILE A 11 -14.23 -11.48 3.05
N PRO A 12 -13.95 -12.74 2.61
CA PRO A 12 -13.25 -12.96 1.35
C PRO A 12 -14.05 -12.46 0.13
N ILE A 13 -15.38 -12.54 0.16
CA ILE A 13 -16.23 -11.98 -0.90
C ILE A 13 -16.06 -10.44 -0.96
N ALA A 14 -16.14 -9.76 0.17
CA ALA A 14 -15.94 -8.30 0.24
C ALA A 14 -14.53 -7.90 -0.24
N SER A 15 -13.51 -8.69 0.11
CA SER A 15 -12.14 -8.49 -0.39
C SER A 15 -12.07 -8.56 -1.92
N VAL A 16 -12.61 -9.61 -2.52
CA VAL A 16 -12.62 -9.78 -3.99
C VAL A 16 -13.40 -8.65 -4.68
N VAL A 17 -14.56 -8.26 -4.13
CA VAL A 17 -15.35 -7.14 -4.64
C VAL A 17 -14.57 -5.83 -4.54
N ALA A 18 -13.91 -5.56 -3.41
CA ALA A 18 -13.10 -4.35 -3.23
C ALA A 18 -11.95 -4.28 -4.25
N LEU A 19 -11.21 -5.38 -4.44
CA LEU A 19 -10.13 -5.43 -5.43
C LEU A 19 -10.65 -5.32 -6.88
N GLY A 20 -11.78 -5.93 -7.18
CA GLY A 20 -12.46 -5.80 -8.48
C GLY A 20 -12.90 -4.36 -8.76
N MET A 21 -13.47 -3.68 -7.76
CA MET A 21 -13.84 -2.26 -7.87
C MET A 21 -12.61 -1.35 -7.99
N ALA A 22 -11.52 -1.64 -7.26
CA ALA A 22 -10.26 -0.93 -7.41
C ALA A 22 -9.73 -1.01 -8.84
N TRP A 23 -9.73 -2.20 -9.42
CA TRP A 23 -9.33 -2.42 -10.81
C TRP A 23 -10.25 -1.67 -11.80
N TYR A 24 -11.56 -1.68 -11.57
CA TYR A 24 -12.51 -0.94 -12.39
C TYR A 24 -12.25 0.57 -12.35
N PHE A 25 -12.06 1.16 -11.15
CA PHE A 25 -11.75 2.58 -11.01
C PHE A 25 -10.40 2.95 -11.64
N PHE A 26 -9.37 2.11 -11.46
CA PHE A 26 -8.09 2.28 -12.12
C PHE A 26 -8.23 2.30 -13.65
N ARG A 27 -8.92 1.32 -14.22
CA ARG A 27 -9.19 1.26 -15.66
C ARG A 27 -10.00 2.46 -16.14
N SER A 28 -10.98 2.90 -15.38
CA SER A 28 -11.80 4.06 -15.71
C SER A 28 -10.99 5.36 -15.72
N MET A 29 -10.11 5.54 -14.71
CA MET A 29 -9.19 6.67 -14.63
C MET A 29 -8.17 6.68 -15.79
N MET A 30 -7.64 5.52 -16.16
CA MET A 30 -6.66 5.39 -17.23
C MET A 30 -7.22 5.70 -18.64
N LYS A 31 -8.54 5.77 -18.83
CA LYS A 31 -9.16 6.21 -20.07
C LYS A 31 -9.11 7.73 -20.27
N GLU A 32 -8.87 8.49 -19.21
CA GLU A 32 -8.76 9.93 -19.31
C GLU A 32 -7.40 10.34 -19.87
N GLU A 33 -7.35 11.44 -20.61
CA GLU A 33 -6.12 11.92 -21.25
C GLU A 33 -5.20 12.63 -20.27
N GLU A 34 -3.90 12.46 -20.43
CA GLU A 34 -2.86 13.14 -19.62
C GLU A 34 -2.68 14.62 -19.96
N GLY A 35 -3.26 15.07 -21.08
CA GLY A 35 -3.18 16.45 -21.53
C GLY A 35 -2.14 16.67 -22.62
N THR A 36 -1.49 17.84 -22.59
CA THR A 36 -0.50 18.26 -23.59
C THR A 36 0.77 17.41 -23.53
N ASP A 37 1.58 17.43 -24.59
CA ASP A 37 2.83 16.65 -24.64
C ASP A 37 3.80 17.09 -23.53
N ARG A 38 3.80 18.37 -23.16
CA ARG A 38 4.58 18.86 -22.00
C ARG A 38 4.08 18.29 -20.68
N MET A 39 2.77 18.15 -20.50
CA MET A 39 2.21 17.51 -19.29
C MET A 39 2.58 16.03 -19.22
N LYS A 40 2.59 15.32 -20.34
CA LYS A 40 3.01 13.91 -20.42
C LYS A 40 4.48 13.74 -20.06
N GLU A 41 5.35 14.60 -20.58
CA GLU A 41 6.79 14.63 -20.29
C GLU A 41 7.05 14.81 -18.79
N ILE A 42 6.43 15.83 -18.18
CA ILE A 42 6.53 16.09 -16.73
C ILE A 42 6.01 14.89 -15.92
N ALA A 43 4.86 14.36 -16.29
CA ALA A 43 4.29 13.17 -15.61
C ALA A 43 5.21 11.94 -15.71
N GLU A 44 5.94 11.78 -16.81
CA GLU A 44 6.90 10.69 -16.96
C GLU A 44 8.10 10.87 -16.02
N HIS A 45 8.63 12.08 -15.87
CA HIS A 45 9.68 12.37 -14.90
C HIS A 45 9.24 12.10 -13.47
N VAL A 46 8.03 12.51 -13.10
CA VAL A 46 7.44 12.21 -11.77
C VAL A 46 7.32 10.70 -11.54
N ARG A 47 6.84 9.95 -12.54
CA ARG A 47 6.73 8.47 -12.46
C ARG A 47 8.10 7.81 -12.29
N LYS A 48 9.11 8.25 -13.04
CA LYS A 48 10.48 7.74 -12.92
C LYS A 48 11.05 7.99 -11.52
N GLY A 49 10.88 9.21 -10.99
CA GLY A 49 11.30 9.56 -9.63
C GLY A 49 10.58 8.72 -8.56
N ALA A 50 9.27 8.58 -8.65
CA ALA A 50 8.48 7.78 -7.73
C ALA A 50 8.87 6.29 -7.73
N MET A 51 9.13 5.71 -8.91
CA MET A 51 9.57 4.31 -9.02
C MET A 51 10.99 4.11 -8.50
N ALA A 52 11.91 5.05 -8.73
CA ALA A 52 13.26 5.00 -8.18
C ALA A 52 13.23 5.06 -6.65
N TYR A 53 12.42 5.95 -6.09
CA TYR A 53 12.18 6.04 -4.65
C TYR A 53 11.63 4.73 -4.07
N LEU A 54 10.55 4.17 -4.63
CA LEU A 54 9.97 2.92 -4.17
C LEU A 54 10.99 1.76 -4.19
N LYS A 55 11.78 1.66 -5.26
CA LYS A 55 12.81 0.62 -5.38
C LYS A 55 13.83 0.72 -4.25
N GLN A 56 14.29 1.92 -3.92
CA GLN A 56 15.25 2.14 -2.84
C GLN A 56 14.62 1.89 -1.47
N GLN A 57 13.42 2.39 -1.25
CA GLN A 57 12.68 2.17 -0.01
C GLN A 57 12.44 0.69 0.25
N TYR A 58 11.94 -0.06 -0.73
CA TYR A 58 11.66 -1.48 -0.55
C TYR A 58 12.92 -2.30 -0.31
N LYS A 59 14.06 -1.92 -0.91
CA LYS A 59 15.35 -2.55 -0.60
C LYS A 59 15.70 -2.43 0.88
N VAL A 60 15.60 -1.23 1.44
CA VAL A 60 15.90 -0.99 2.87
C VAL A 60 14.90 -1.71 3.76
N VAL A 61 13.62 -1.57 3.47
CA VAL A 61 12.55 -2.21 4.26
C VAL A 61 12.67 -3.73 4.24
N THR A 62 12.99 -4.33 3.10
CA THR A 62 13.19 -5.79 3.01
C THR A 62 14.30 -6.25 3.94
N ILE A 63 15.41 -5.52 4.05
CA ILE A 63 16.50 -5.87 4.98
C ILE A 63 15.99 -5.83 6.42
N VAL A 64 15.25 -4.78 6.81
CA VAL A 64 14.69 -4.66 8.15
C VAL A 64 13.69 -5.80 8.43
N PHE A 65 12.83 -6.13 7.48
CA PHE A 65 11.88 -7.23 7.63
C PHE A 65 12.55 -8.59 7.78
N ILE A 66 13.64 -8.85 7.05
CA ILE A 66 14.42 -10.08 7.21
C ILE A 66 15.02 -10.16 8.62
N VAL A 67 15.63 -9.07 9.09
CA VAL A 67 16.21 -9.03 10.46
C VAL A 67 15.13 -9.28 11.52
N LEU A 68 14.00 -8.58 11.44
CA LEU A 68 12.89 -8.76 12.38
C LEU A 68 12.27 -10.16 12.30
N ALA A 69 12.13 -10.72 11.09
CA ALA A 69 11.63 -12.08 10.91
C ALA A 69 12.56 -13.12 11.55
N ILE A 70 13.89 -12.94 11.46
CA ILE A 70 14.87 -13.81 12.12
C ILE A 70 14.72 -13.71 13.65
N VAL A 71 14.56 -12.50 14.18
CA VAL A 71 14.34 -12.28 15.63
C VAL A 71 13.04 -12.97 16.08
N PHE A 72 11.95 -12.80 15.36
CA PHE A 72 10.68 -13.46 15.69
C PHE A 72 10.76 -14.99 15.55
N ALA A 73 11.48 -15.48 14.53
CA ALA A 73 11.73 -16.92 14.38
C ALA A 73 12.54 -17.48 15.57
N PHE A 74 13.57 -16.78 16.01
CA PHE A 74 14.34 -17.15 17.19
C PHE A 74 13.47 -17.18 18.46
N MET A 75 12.61 -16.17 18.66
CA MET A 75 11.68 -16.12 19.79
C MET A 75 10.64 -17.25 19.74
N ALA A 76 10.16 -17.60 18.54
CA ALA A 76 9.13 -18.63 18.36
C ALA A 76 9.69 -20.06 18.47
N TYR A 77 10.83 -20.34 17.82
CA TYR A 77 11.33 -21.72 17.69
C TYR A 77 12.39 -22.08 18.73
N VAL A 78 13.24 -21.14 19.16
CA VAL A 78 14.32 -21.39 20.13
C VAL A 78 13.83 -21.08 21.55
N LEU A 79 13.34 -19.88 21.79
CA LEU A 79 12.87 -19.47 23.11
C LEU A 79 11.45 -20.00 23.44
N LYS A 80 10.67 -20.36 22.43
CA LYS A 80 9.29 -20.84 22.55
C LYS A 80 8.36 -19.90 23.36
N VAL A 81 8.61 -18.60 23.28
CA VAL A 81 7.80 -17.58 23.96
C VAL A 81 6.70 -17.01 23.10
N GLN A 82 6.67 -17.41 21.81
CA GLN A 82 5.68 -16.97 20.84
C GLN A 82 5.17 -18.14 20.00
N ASN A 83 4.01 -17.92 19.34
CA ASN A 83 3.44 -18.86 18.40
C ASN A 83 4.37 -19.04 17.16
N PRO A 84 4.56 -20.28 16.66
CA PRO A 84 5.37 -20.57 15.47
C PRO A 84 4.95 -19.83 14.19
N TRP A 85 3.69 -19.37 14.09
CA TRP A 85 3.18 -18.64 12.91
C TRP A 85 3.49 -17.15 12.90
N VAL A 86 3.95 -16.58 14.02
CA VAL A 86 4.27 -15.15 14.18
C VAL A 86 5.22 -14.63 13.11
N PRO A 87 6.36 -15.26 12.78
CA PRO A 87 7.27 -14.75 11.76
C PRO A 87 6.61 -14.66 10.38
N PHE A 88 5.79 -15.66 10.03
CA PHE A 88 5.11 -15.70 8.73
C PHE A 88 4.00 -14.65 8.63
N ALA A 89 3.18 -14.50 9.66
CA ALA A 89 2.13 -13.50 9.70
C ALA A 89 2.71 -12.08 9.64
N PHE A 90 3.84 -11.83 10.29
CA PHE A 90 4.57 -10.57 10.21
C PHE A 90 5.02 -10.28 8.77
N LEU A 91 5.59 -11.27 8.08
CA LEU A 91 6.07 -11.13 6.70
C LEU A 91 4.92 -10.92 5.72
N THR A 92 3.81 -11.65 5.85
CA THR A 92 2.65 -11.47 4.96
C THR A 92 2.02 -10.09 5.17
N GLY A 93 1.87 -9.63 6.41
CA GLY A 93 1.39 -8.28 6.70
C GLY A 93 2.24 -7.19 6.06
N GLY A 94 3.56 -7.30 6.15
CA GLY A 94 4.48 -6.40 5.47
C GLY A 94 4.38 -6.46 3.96
N LEU A 95 4.26 -7.66 3.39
CA LEU A 95 4.12 -7.87 1.95
C LEU A 95 2.83 -7.23 1.41
N PHE A 96 1.68 -7.51 2.02
CA PHE A 96 0.39 -6.97 1.56
C PHE A 96 0.32 -5.45 1.73
N SER A 97 0.85 -4.91 2.83
CA SER A 97 0.96 -3.46 3.02
C SER A 97 1.90 -2.82 2.00
N GLY A 98 3.04 -3.47 1.68
CA GLY A 98 3.95 -3.02 0.64
C GLY A 98 3.30 -3.03 -0.76
N LEU A 99 2.57 -4.08 -1.10
CA LEU A 99 1.81 -4.16 -2.36
C LEU A 99 0.77 -3.04 -2.45
N ALA A 100 0.03 -2.78 -1.37
CA ALA A 100 -0.92 -1.68 -1.32
C ALA A 100 -0.24 -0.33 -1.56
N GLY A 101 0.91 -0.08 -0.92
CA GLY A 101 1.73 1.13 -1.15
C GLY A 101 2.22 1.27 -2.58
N PHE A 102 2.66 0.17 -3.20
CA PHE A 102 3.08 0.15 -4.61
C PHE A 102 1.94 0.52 -5.56
N PHE A 103 0.79 -0.12 -5.41
CA PHE A 103 -0.38 0.19 -6.25
C PHE A 103 -0.89 1.60 -6.02
N GLY A 104 -0.85 2.09 -4.77
CA GLY A 104 -1.23 3.46 -4.43
C GLY A 104 -0.34 4.50 -5.10
N MET A 105 0.99 4.38 -4.97
CA MET A 105 1.95 5.29 -5.60
C MET A 105 1.83 5.26 -7.11
N LYS A 106 1.73 4.07 -7.71
CA LYS A 106 1.53 3.91 -9.14
C LYS A 106 0.26 4.61 -9.60
N THR A 107 -0.86 4.38 -8.92
CA THR A 107 -2.15 5.00 -9.25
C THR A 107 -2.08 6.52 -9.14
N ALA A 108 -1.54 7.06 -8.05
CA ALA A 108 -1.43 8.50 -7.81
C ALA A 108 -0.60 9.20 -8.89
N THR A 109 0.55 8.63 -9.28
CA THR A 109 1.43 9.22 -10.31
C THR A 109 0.84 9.16 -11.72
N TYR A 110 -0.01 8.15 -12.00
CA TYR A 110 -0.78 8.12 -13.25
C TYR A 110 -1.99 9.05 -13.24
N ALA A 111 -2.56 9.32 -12.05
CA ALA A 111 -3.73 10.19 -11.91
C ALA A 111 -3.38 11.69 -11.98
N SER A 112 -2.19 12.09 -11.54
CA SER A 112 -1.82 13.51 -11.33
C SER A 112 -2.04 14.37 -12.58
N ALA A 113 -1.40 14.02 -13.70
CA ALA A 113 -1.56 14.76 -14.96
C ALA A 113 -2.98 14.70 -15.51
N ARG A 114 -3.65 13.53 -15.39
CA ARG A 114 -5.05 13.35 -15.81
C ARG A 114 -6.00 14.23 -15.02
N THR A 115 -5.78 14.33 -13.71
CA THR A 115 -6.55 15.22 -12.82
C THR A 115 -6.36 16.68 -13.22
N ALA A 116 -5.11 17.11 -13.43
CA ALA A 116 -4.80 18.47 -13.87
C ALA A 116 -5.44 18.78 -15.23
N ASN A 117 -5.34 17.87 -16.19
CA ASN A 117 -5.96 18.04 -17.50
C ASN A 117 -7.50 18.06 -17.42
N GLY A 118 -8.10 17.19 -16.60
CA GLY A 118 -9.54 17.19 -16.34
C GLY A 118 -10.02 18.51 -15.73
N ALA A 119 -9.26 19.06 -14.78
CA ALA A 119 -9.57 20.33 -14.12
C ALA A 119 -9.52 21.54 -15.10
N ARG A 120 -8.73 21.48 -16.15
CA ARG A 120 -8.74 22.51 -17.23
C ARG A 120 -10.09 22.55 -17.96
N THR A 121 -10.81 21.45 -18.02
CA THR A 121 -12.13 21.38 -18.67
C THR A 121 -13.23 21.76 -17.71
N SER A 122 -13.23 21.19 -16.49
CA SER A 122 -14.16 21.52 -15.41
C SER A 122 -13.64 20.99 -14.08
N LEU A 123 -13.98 21.68 -12.99
CA LEU A 123 -13.68 21.25 -11.62
C LEU A 123 -14.27 19.85 -11.34
N ASP A 124 -15.51 19.60 -11.77
CA ASP A 124 -16.19 18.30 -11.58
C ASP A 124 -15.43 17.15 -12.24
N LYS A 125 -14.91 17.35 -13.46
CA LYS A 125 -14.13 16.33 -14.17
C LYS A 125 -12.81 16.04 -13.44
N GLY A 126 -12.08 17.08 -13.04
CA GLY A 126 -10.85 16.92 -12.27
C GLY A 126 -11.08 16.18 -10.95
N LEU A 127 -12.13 16.59 -10.22
CA LEU A 127 -12.50 15.98 -8.94
C LEU A 127 -12.90 14.50 -9.08
N LYS A 128 -13.64 14.12 -10.11
CA LYS A 128 -13.98 12.72 -10.39
C LYS A 128 -12.76 11.85 -10.62
N ILE A 129 -11.77 12.35 -11.37
CA ILE A 129 -10.53 11.61 -11.64
C ILE A 129 -9.74 11.43 -10.35
N ALA A 130 -9.57 12.51 -9.57
CA ALA A 130 -8.87 12.49 -8.29
C ALA A 130 -9.55 11.53 -7.29
N PHE A 131 -10.88 11.59 -7.18
CA PHE A 131 -11.65 10.71 -6.29
C PHE A 131 -11.51 9.23 -6.68
N ARG A 132 -11.56 8.91 -7.99
CA ARG A 132 -11.34 7.53 -8.46
C ARG A 132 -9.94 7.03 -8.09
N SER A 133 -8.92 7.88 -8.21
CA SER A 133 -7.55 7.55 -7.80
C SER A 133 -7.46 7.23 -6.30
N GLY A 134 -8.04 8.08 -5.46
CA GLY A 134 -8.11 7.84 -4.01
C GLY A 134 -8.89 6.57 -3.64
N ALA A 135 -10.01 6.34 -4.33
CA ALA A 135 -10.83 5.14 -4.14
C ALA A 135 -10.05 3.85 -4.49
N VAL A 136 -9.22 3.86 -5.54
CA VAL A 136 -8.33 2.72 -5.86
C VAL A 136 -7.45 2.38 -4.68
N MET A 137 -6.76 3.38 -4.11
CA MET A 137 -5.88 3.15 -2.96
C MET A 137 -6.63 2.60 -1.75
N GLY A 138 -7.75 3.23 -1.39
CA GLY A 138 -8.57 2.78 -0.25
C GLY A 138 -9.08 1.35 -0.42
N LEU A 139 -9.61 1.01 -1.59
CA LEU A 139 -10.13 -0.33 -1.88
C LEU A 139 -9.03 -1.40 -1.95
N VAL A 140 -7.83 -1.06 -2.46
CA VAL A 140 -6.68 -1.98 -2.46
C VAL A 140 -6.23 -2.28 -1.04
N VAL A 141 -6.09 -1.25 -0.18
CA VAL A 141 -5.69 -1.45 1.22
C VAL A 141 -6.69 -2.34 1.97
N VAL A 142 -7.98 -2.02 1.87
CA VAL A 142 -9.03 -2.80 2.53
C VAL A 142 -9.12 -4.22 1.94
N GLY A 143 -9.10 -4.33 0.61
CA GLY A 143 -9.18 -5.62 -0.07
C GLY A 143 -8.03 -6.55 0.27
N LEU A 144 -6.78 -6.08 0.23
CA LEU A 144 -5.61 -6.88 0.57
C LEU A 144 -5.57 -7.22 2.07
N GLY A 145 -5.95 -6.28 2.94
CA GLY A 145 -6.02 -6.54 4.38
C GLY A 145 -7.06 -7.61 4.75
N LEU A 146 -8.26 -7.50 4.21
CA LEU A 146 -9.31 -8.51 4.41
C LEU A 146 -8.92 -9.88 3.83
N LEU A 147 -8.22 -9.88 2.68
CA LEU A 147 -7.77 -11.11 2.05
C LEU A 147 -6.77 -11.86 2.94
N ASP A 148 -5.76 -11.17 3.45
CA ASP A 148 -4.73 -11.79 4.29
C ASP A 148 -5.32 -12.31 5.61
N ILE A 149 -6.17 -11.52 6.27
CA ILE A 149 -6.90 -11.93 7.47
C ILE A 149 -7.75 -13.18 7.20
N ALA A 150 -8.48 -13.21 6.07
CA ALA A 150 -9.29 -14.36 5.71
C ALA A 150 -8.45 -15.62 5.45
N ILE A 151 -7.32 -15.49 4.75
CA ILE A 151 -6.39 -16.60 4.49
C ILE A 151 -5.84 -17.16 5.81
N TRP A 152 -5.32 -16.28 6.69
CA TRP A 152 -4.79 -16.72 7.99
C TRP A 152 -5.83 -17.40 8.84
N PHE A 153 -7.05 -16.85 8.88
CA PHE A 153 -8.14 -17.49 9.64
C PHE A 153 -8.46 -18.90 9.10
N ILE A 154 -8.61 -19.05 7.79
CA ILE A 154 -8.92 -20.34 7.16
C ILE A 154 -7.80 -21.36 7.42
N VAL A 155 -6.55 -20.96 7.20
CA VAL A 155 -5.39 -21.85 7.37
C VAL A 155 -5.26 -22.29 8.82
N LEU A 156 -5.29 -21.36 9.77
CA LEU A 156 -5.12 -21.70 11.18
C LEU A 156 -6.31 -22.47 11.75
N ASN A 157 -7.53 -22.15 11.33
CA ASN A 157 -8.70 -22.90 11.74
C ASN A 157 -8.66 -24.36 11.23
N ALA A 158 -8.10 -24.60 10.04
CA ALA A 158 -7.92 -25.96 9.51
C ALA A 158 -6.79 -26.71 10.23
N VAL A 159 -5.71 -26.03 10.63
CA VAL A 159 -4.56 -26.65 11.33
C VAL A 159 -4.89 -27.00 12.78
N TYR A 160 -5.63 -26.13 13.47
CA TYR A 160 -5.96 -26.29 14.90
C TYR A 160 -7.41 -26.74 15.15
N GLU A 161 -8.02 -27.45 14.20
CA GLU A 161 -9.40 -27.95 14.31
C GLU A 161 -9.54 -28.87 15.55
N GLY A 162 -10.39 -28.47 16.50
CA GLY A 162 -10.65 -29.23 17.72
C GLY A 162 -9.76 -28.95 18.93
N GLU A 163 -8.79 -28.07 18.82
CA GLU A 163 -7.96 -27.68 19.97
C GLU A 163 -8.58 -26.51 20.75
N GLY A 164 -8.64 -26.63 22.08
CA GLY A 164 -9.22 -25.59 22.96
C GLY A 164 -8.47 -24.25 22.93
N THR A 165 -7.22 -24.23 22.45
CA THR A 165 -6.35 -23.06 22.33
C THR A 165 -6.36 -22.42 20.94
N ALA A 166 -7.10 -22.99 19.98
CA ALA A 166 -7.15 -22.56 18.58
C ALA A 166 -7.44 -21.05 18.46
N LEU A 167 -8.43 -20.56 19.18
CA LEU A 167 -8.84 -19.15 19.09
C LEU A 167 -7.73 -18.18 19.55
N ILE A 168 -6.98 -18.53 20.60
CA ILE A 168 -5.86 -17.73 21.11
C ILE A 168 -4.75 -17.68 20.06
N THR A 169 -4.41 -18.82 19.48
CA THR A 169 -3.39 -18.94 18.44
C THR A 169 -3.77 -18.14 17.19
N ILE A 170 -5.01 -18.22 16.75
CA ILE A 170 -5.53 -17.46 15.61
C ILE A 170 -5.46 -15.96 15.88
N THR A 171 -5.97 -15.50 17.02
CA THR A 171 -6.00 -14.05 17.33
C THR A 171 -4.61 -13.46 17.51
N THR A 172 -3.69 -14.15 18.16
CA THR A 172 -2.29 -13.67 18.33
C THR A 172 -1.56 -13.61 16.99
N THR A 173 -1.78 -14.56 16.10
CA THR A 173 -1.22 -14.56 14.75
C THR A 173 -1.78 -13.39 13.92
N MET A 174 -3.10 -13.16 13.98
CA MET A 174 -3.74 -12.03 13.29
C MET A 174 -3.27 -10.67 13.82
N LEU A 175 -2.99 -10.53 15.12
CA LEU A 175 -2.38 -9.31 15.67
C LEU A 175 -0.97 -9.08 15.10
N THR A 176 -0.21 -10.14 14.89
CA THR A 176 1.14 -10.04 14.35
C THR A 176 1.16 -9.65 12.86
N PHE A 177 0.17 -10.08 12.09
CA PHE A 177 -0.08 -9.54 10.76
C PHE A 177 -0.21 -8.01 10.81
N GLY A 178 -1.05 -7.49 11.72
CA GLY A 178 -1.21 -6.05 11.93
C GLY A 178 0.11 -5.33 12.27
N MET A 179 1.00 -5.97 13.05
CA MET A 179 2.35 -5.47 13.32
C MET A 179 3.19 -5.35 12.05
N GLY A 180 3.19 -6.37 11.21
CA GLY A 180 3.91 -6.35 9.93
C GLY A 180 3.40 -5.25 9.01
N ALA A 181 2.09 -5.14 8.85
CA ALA A 181 1.45 -4.10 8.05
C ALA A 181 1.76 -2.69 8.58
N SER A 182 1.70 -2.48 9.90
CA SER A 182 2.00 -1.20 10.54
C SER A 182 3.47 -0.82 10.40
N THR A 183 4.39 -1.78 10.54
CA THR A 183 5.82 -1.54 10.33
C THR A 183 6.09 -1.07 8.91
N GLN A 184 5.54 -1.75 7.91
CA GLN A 184 5.65 -1.33 6.52
C GLN A 184 5.06 0.06 6.28
N ALA A 185 3.87 0.34 6.84
CA ALA A 185 3.20 1.64 6.72
C ALA A 185 4.01 2.77 7.36
N LEU A 186 4.68 2.51 8.50
CA LEU A 186 5.57 3.48 9.13
C LEU A 186 6.72 3.88 8.20
N PHE A 187 7.41 2.90 7.60
CA PHE A 187 8.48 3.18 6.63
C PHE A 187 7.95 3.93 5.40
N ALA A 188 6.78 3.56 4.89
CA ALA A 188 6.15 4.23 3.77
C ALA A 188 5.82 5.69 4.09
N ARG A 189 5.33 5.97 5.31
CA ARG A 189 4.99 7.32 5.78
C ARG A 189 6.22 8.20 5.93
N VAL A 190 7.27 7.71 6.60
CA VAL A 190 8.52 8.45 6.80
C VAL A 190 9.21 8.70 5.46
N GLY A 191 9.33 7.67 4.65
CA GLY A 191 9.95 7.76 3.34
C GLY A 191 9.19 8.66 2.36
N GLY A 192 7.85 8.65 2.42
CA GLY A 192 7.00 9.56 1.66
C GLY A 192 7.27 11.03 2.02
N GLY A 193 7.45 11.34 3.31
CA GLY A 193 7.86 12.67 3.76
C GLY A 193 9.23 13.10 3.23
N ILE A 194 10.20 12.17 3.20
CA ILE A 194 11.52 12.42 2.62
C ILE A 194 11.41 12.70 1.11
N TYR A 195 10.61 11.91 0.38
CA TYR A 195 10.38 12.08 -1.05
C TYR A 195 9.76 13.45 -1.37
N THR A 196 8.74 13.85 -0.61
CA THR A 196 8.07 15.16 -0.78
C THR A 196 9.06 16.29 -0.54
N LYS A 197 9.86 16.20 0.53
CA LYS A 197 10.84 17.23 0.83
C LYS A 197 11.96 17.33 -0.22
N ALA A 198 12.38 16.20 -0.78
CA ALA A 198 13.33 16.20 -1.89
C ALA A 198 12.75 16.86 -3.16
N ALA A 199 11.44 16.70 -3.40
CA ALA A 199 10.76 17.38 -4.51
C ALA A 199 10.70 18.89 -4.30
N ASP A 200 10.37 19.36 -3.09
CA ASP A 200 10.37 20.80 -2.73
C ASP A 200 11.75 21.43 -2.96
N VAL A 201 12.80 20.82 -2.39
CA VAL A 201 14.18 21.32 -2.55
C VAL A 201 14.60 21.33 -4.01
N GLY A 202 14.22 20.29 -4.79
CA GLY A 202 14.50 20.26 -6.22
C GLY A 202 13.80 21.37 -7.00
N ALA A 203 12.54 21.65 -6.68
CA ALA A 203 11.77 22.76 -7.28
C ALA A 203 12.39 24.12 -6.94
N ASP A 204 12.75 24.34 -5.68
CA ASP A 204 13.40 25.59 -5.23
C ASP A 204 14.74 25.83 -5.96
N LEU A 205 15.56 24.79 -6.10
CA LEU A 205 16.85 24.91 -6.81
C LEU A 205 16.65 25.26 -8.28
N VAL A 206 15.74 24.61 -8.98
CA VAL A 206 15.45 24.93 -10.39
C VAL A 206 14.86 26.32 -10.52
N GLY A 207 13.93 26.69 -9.66
CA GLY A 207 13.33 28.01 -9.64
C GLY A 207 14.38 29.12 -9.48
N LYS A 208 15.25 29.01 -8.48
CA LYS A 208 16.27 30.01 -8.17
C LYS A 208 17.42 30.04 -9.17
N VAL A 209 17.96 28.87 -9.54
CA VAL A 209 19.22 28.77 -10.30
C VAL A 209 19.00 28.80 -11.81
N GLU A 210 17.94 28.15 -12.29
CA GLU A 210 17.67 28.05 -13.73
C GLU A 210 16.64 29.07 -14.21
N ALA A 211 15.58 29.32 -13.44
CA ALA A 211 14.50 30.23 -13.82
C ALA A 211 14.65 31.65 -13.28
N ASN A 212 15.62 31.89 -12.38
CA ASN A 212 15.82 33.18 -11.69
C ASN A 212 14.57 33.73 -11.00
N ILE A 213 13.74 32.82 -10.45
CA ILE A 213 12.55 33.18 -9.70
C ILE A 213 12.96 33.37 -8.23
N PRO A 214 12.65 34.54 -7.60
CA PRO A 214 12.86 34.73 -6.15
C PRO A 214 12.14 33.67 -5.31
N GLU A 215 12.67 33.39 -4.09
CA GLU A 215 12.13 32.33 -3.22
C GLU A 215 10.66 32.53 -2.87
N ASP A 216 10.23 33.75 -2.68
CA ASP A 216 8.87 34.14 -2.27
C ASP A 216 8.09 34.84 -3.40
N ASP A 217 8.39 34.53 -4.65
CA ASP A 217 7.69 35.13 -5.80
C ASP A 217 6.25 34.55 -5.85
N PRO A 218 5.19 35.40 -5.86
CA PRO A 218 3.78 34.97 -5.76
C PRO A 218 3.25 34.20 -7.00
#